data_701e7c131ddf7fe20d7a48640a45aa49
#
_entry.id   701e7c131ddf7fe20d7a48640a45aa49
#
_cell.length_a   1.000
_cell.length_b   1.000
_cell.length_c   1.000
_cell.angle_alpha   90.00
_cell.angle_beta   90.00
_cell.angle_gamma   90.00
#
_symmetry.space_group_name_H-M   'P 1'
#
loop_
_entity.id
_entity.type
_entity.pdbx_description
1 polymer ?
#
loop_
_entity_poly.entity_id
_entity_poly.type
_entity_poly.pdbx_seq_one_letter_code
_entity_poly.pdbx_strand_id
1 'polypeptide(L)'
;DELGLTVSIGVSFNKIFAKLGSDYKKPDAVTEFTRENFKELVWPLPAADLLFVGKSTQEALRKYGIYTIGDAAKADRKLLKRLFGKAGEQLSMYANGEDRSPVRRVNEHEEVKSIGNSTTAVHDLKDDGEIRAELYMLSESVAQRLREKGLCGYNVQPVSYTHLRAH
;
A
#
# COMPACT_ATOMS: atom_id res chain seq x y z
N ASP A 1 4.06 27.80 8.35
CA ASP A 1 3.31 29.08 8.27
C ASP A 1 3.50 29.81 6.93
N GLU A 2 4.69 29.72 6.29
CA GLU A 2 4.97 30.44 5.04
C GLU A 2 4.07 30.04 3.86
N LEU A 3 3.64 28.78 3.80
CA LEU A 3 2.81 28.26 2.72
C LEU A 3 1.35 28.08 3.09
N GLY A 4 0.95 28.36 4.33
CA GLY A 4 -0.41 28.14 4.83
C GLY A 4 -0.85 26.66 4.83
N LEU A 5 0.09 25.74 4.83
CA LEU A 5 -0.16 24.29 4.84
C LEU A 5 0.06 23.71 6.23
N THR A 6 -0.91 22.90 6.66
CA THR A 6 -0.81 22.13 7.91
C THR A 6 -0.34 20.72 7.60
N VAL A 7 0.67 20.25 8.33
CA VAL A 7 1.25 18.92 8.15
C VAL A 7 1.33 18.17 9.47
N SER A 8 1.17 16.84 9.43
CA SER A 8 1.44 15.96 10.56
C SER A 8 2.64 15.09 10.23
N ILE A 9 3.60 15.03 11.14
CA ILE A 9 4.91 14.40 10.92
C ILE A 9 5.05 13.22 11.88
N GLY A 10 5.42 12.06 11.33
CA GLY A 10 5.84 10.89 12.10
C GLY A 10 7.34 10.69 12.04
N VAL A 11 7.97 10.57 13.18
CA VAL A 11 9.40 10.29 13.34
C VAL A 11 9.56 8.91 13.97
N SER A 12 10.39 8.06 13.39
CA SER A 12 10.65 6.74 13.96
C SER A 12 11.93 6.12 13.42
N PHE A 13 12.32 4.98 14.01
CA PHE A 13 13.49 4.18 13.62
C PHE A 13 13.24 3.31 12.37
N ASN A 14 12.02 3.27 11.83
CA ASN A 14 11.69 2.64 10.56
C ASN A 14 10.55 3.38 9.84
N LYS A 15 10.40 3.11 8.54
CA LYS A 15 9.41 3.78 7.68
C LYS A 15 7.97 3.47 8.07
N ILE A 16 7.71 2.25 8.54
CA ILE A 16 6.36 1.78 8.88
C ILE A 16 5.82 2.57 10.06
N PHE A 17 6.60 2.71 11.13
CA PHE A 17 6.20 3.46 12.30
C PHE A 17 6.27 4.98 12.08
N ALA A 18 7.17 5.47 11.23
CA ALA A 18 7.13 6.88 10.84
C ALA A 18 5.82 7.21 10.10
N LYS A 19 5.37 6.35 9.18
CA LYS A 19 4.08 6.52 8.51
C LYS A 19 2.91 6.46 9.50
N LEU A 20 2.91 5.47 10.39
CA LEU A 20 1.90 5.35 11.43
C LEU A 20 1.87 6.60 12.33
N GLY A 21 3.04 7.12 12.72
CA GLY A 21 3.16 8.33 13.53
C GLY A 21 2.57 9.57 12.85
N SER A 22 2.69 9.68 11.53
CA SER A 22 2.07 10.78 10.79
C SER A 22 0.54 10.73 10.77
N ASP A 23 -0.04 9.57 11.05
CA ASP A 23 -1.49 9.35 11.13
C ASP A 23 -2.02 9.32 12.57
N TYR A 24 -1.14 9.15 13.57
CA TYR A 24 -1.50 8.95 14.98
C TYR A 24 -2.16 10.16 15.62
N LYS A 25 -1.63 11.35 15.37
CA LYS A 25 -2.22 12.62 15.80
C LYS A 25 -2.34 13.57 14.62
N LYS A 26 -3.57 13.98 14.31
CA LYS A 26 -3.90 14.94 13.25
C LYS A 26 -4.90 15.96 13.76
N PRO A 27 -4.86 17.19 13.27
CA PRO A 27 -3.85 17.81 12.42
C PRO A 27 -2.68 18.39 13.23
N ASP A 28 -1.67 18.87 12.51
CA ASP A 28 -0.59 19.73 13.02
C ASP A 28 0.14 19.15 14.25
N ALA A 29 0.64 17.94 14.10
CA ALA A 29 1.32 17.25 15.18
C ALA A 29 2.62 16.58 14.71
N VAL A 30 3.59 16.53 15.62
CA VAL A 30 4.78 15.70 15.49
C VAL A 30 4.65 14.52 16.45
N THR A 31 4.72 13.31 15.93
CA THR A 31 4.67 12.07 16.72
C THR A 31 5.96 11.30 16.56
N GLU A 32 6.58 10.95 17.69
CA GLU A 32 7.80 10.16 17.70
C GLU A 32 7.55 8.78 18.31
N PHE A 33 7.89 7.72 17.54
CA PHE A 33 7.94 6.34 18.02
C PHE A 33 9.38 5.87 18.07
N THR A 34 9.88 5.66 19.29
CA THR A 34 11.23 5.15 19.58
C THR A 34 11.21 3.63 19.83
N ARG A 35 12.40 3.02 19.94
CA ARG A 35 12.50 1.59 20.30
C ARG A 35 12.04 1.30 21.72
N GLU A 36 12.07 2.31 22.58
CA GLU A 36 11.67 2.22 23.99
C GLU A 36 10.15 2.32 24.17
N ASN A 37 9.50 3.24 23.42
CA ASN A 37 8.08 3.57 23.62
C ASN A 37 7.10 2.87 22.66
N PHE A 38 7.57 2.27 21.55
CA PHE A 38 6.65 1.78 20.51
C PHE A 38 5.69 0.70 21.01
N LYS A 39 6.13 -0.17 21.93
CA LYS A 39 5.24 -1.20 22.47
C LYS A 39 4.08 -0.61 23.28
N GLU A 40 4.35 0.45 24.00
CA GLU A 40 3.34 1.14 24.79
C GLU A 40 2.37 1.94 23.91
N LEU A 41 2.89 2.64 22.90
CA LEU A 41 2.11 3.57 22.09
C LEU A 41 1.51 2.94 20.85
N VAL A 42 2.21 1.99 20.20
CA VAL A 42 1.81 1.39 18.92
C VAL A 42 1.02 0.10 19.10
N TRP A 43 1.40 -0.77 20.02
CA TRP A 43 0.74 -2.06 20.18
C TRP A 43 -0.73 -2.00 20.56
N PRO A 44 -1.23 -1.00 21.33
CA PRO A 44 -2.67 -0.85 21.60
C PRO A 44 -3.50 -0.41 20.41
N LEU A 45 -2.87 0.11 19.33
CA LEU A 45 -3.58 0.59 18.16
C LEU A 45 -4.23 -0.55 17.38
N PRO A 46 -5.35 -0.28 16.67
CA PRO A 46 -5.97 -1.24 15.79
C PRO A 46 -4.98 -1.83 14.77
N ALA A 47 -5.05 -3.13 14.51
CA ALA A 47 -4.21 -3.76 13.49
C ALA A 47 -4.42 -3.15 12.10
N ALA A 48 -5.60 -2.56 11.85
CA ALA A 48 -5.94 -1.87 10.60
C ALA A 48 -5.13 -0.59 10.35
N ASP A 49 -4.58 0.01 11.41
CA ASP A 49 -3.78 1.24 11.29
C ASP A 49 -2.37 0.94 10.77
N LEU A 50 -1.96 -0.33 10.83
CA LEU A 50 -0.67 -0.75 10.31
C LEU A 50 -0.69 -0.76 8.77
N LEU A 51 0.36 -0.22 8.17
CA LEU A 51 0.50 -0.14 6.73
C LEU A 51 0.31 -1.52 6.07
N PHE A 52 -0.41 -1.56 4.96
CA PHE A 52 -0.80 -2.76 4.20
C PHE A 52 -1.87 -3.67 4.84
N VAL A 53 -2.50 -3.26 5.93
CA VAL A 53 -3.66 -3.97 6.49
C VAL A 53 -4.95 -3.34 5.95
N GLY A 54 -5.45 -3.86 4.84
CA GLY A 54 -6.74 -3.45 4.27
C GLY A 54 -7.93 -4.14 4.96
N LYS A 55 -9.15 -3.74 4.60
CA LYS A 55 -10.41 -4.26 5.21
C LYS A 55 -10.49 -5.79 5.22
N SER A 56 -10.19 -6.45 4.09
CA SER A 56 -10.22 -7.92 4.00
C SER A 56 -9.22 -8.58 4.95
N THR A 57 -7.99 -8.05 5.06
CA THR A 57 -6.99 -8.56 6.00
C THR A 57 -7.44 -8.35 7.44
N GLN A 58 -8.00 -7.18 7.77
CA GLN A 58 -8.55 -6.89 9.09
C GLN A 58 -9.65 -7.86 9.49
N GLU A 59 -10.62 -8.12 8.59
CA GLU A 59 -11.70 -9.07 8.84
C GLU A 59 -11.18 -10.50 9.06
N ALA A 60 -10.18 -10.89 8.29
CA ALA A 60 -9.55 -12.20 8.46
C ALA A 60 -8.79 -12.29 9.80
N LEU A 61 -8.05 -11.27 10.20
CA LEU A 61 -7.35 -11.21 11.49
C LEU A 61 -8.31 -11.31 12.69
N ARG A 62 -9.45 -10.63 12.61
CA ARG A 62 -10.50 -10.67 13.65
C ARG A 62 -11.03 -12.09 13.93
N LYS A 63 -11.13 -12.94 12.90
CA LYS A 63 -11.56 -14.34 13.05
C LYS A 63 -10.59 -15.17 13.90
N TYR A 64 -9.35 -14.70 14.06
CA TYR A 64 -8.31 -15.34 14.87
C TYR A 64 -8.02 -14.58 16.18
N GLY A 65 -8.89 -13.64 16.56
CA GLY A 65 -8.73 -12.87 17.79
C GLY A 65 -7.63 -11.82 17.74
N ILE A 66 -7.18 -11.43 16.55
CA ILE A 66 -6.13 -10.42 16.35
C ILE A 66 -6.80 -9.10 16.01
N TYR A 67 -6.86 -8.20 16.98
CA TYR A 67 -7.53 -6.90 16.87
C TYR A 67 -6.55 -5.74 16.83
N THR A 68 -5.43 -5.86 17.57
CA THR A 68 -4.44 -4.81 17.74
C THR A 68 -3.13 -5.14 17.03
N ILE A 69 -2.28 -4.13 16.87
CA ILE A 69 -0.91 -4.32 16.36
C ILE A 69 -0.13 -5.23 17.32
N GLY A 70 -0.33 -5.10 18.63
CA GLY A 70 0.28 -5.95 19.63
C GLY A 70 -0.16 -7.42 19.54
N ASP A 71 -1.43 -7.67 19.20
CA ASP A 71 -1.90 -9.04 18.96
C ASP A 71 -1.20 -9.64 17.72
N ALA A 72 -1.09 -8.85 16.64
CA ALA A 72 -0.37 -9.26 15.45
C ALA A 72 1.12 -9.51 15.71
N ALA A 73 1.75 -8.69 16.56
CA ALA A 73 3.15 -8.86 16.96
C ALA A 73 3.40 -10.14 17.75
N LYS A 74 2.44 -10.54 18.59
CA LYS A 74 2.51 -11.75 19.44
C LYS A 74 2.01 -13.01 18.75
N ALA A 75 1.28 -12.87 17.63
CA ALA A 75 0.72 -14.00 16.90
C ALA A 75 1.84 -14.91 16.34
N ASP A 76 1.54 -16.22 16.22
CA ASP A 76 2.48 -17.14 15.59
C ASP A 76 2.74 -16.74 14.12
N ARG A 77 4.01 -16.50 13.79
CA ARG A 77 4.45 -16.18 12.43
C ARG A 77 4.04 -17.23 11.40
N LYS A 78 4.05 -18.52 11.80
CA LYS A 78 3.63 -19.60 10.90
C LYS A 78 2.14 -19.53 10.61
N LEU A 79 1.33 -19.16 11.59
CA LEU A 79 -0.10 -18.91 11.40
C LEU A 79 -0.32 -17.76 10.42
N LEU A 80 0.30 -16.60 10.66
CA LEU A 80 0.16 -15.44 9.78
C LEU A 80 0.64 -15.73 8.35
N LYS A 81 1.75 -16.44 8.20
CA LYS A 81 2.25 -16.90 6.89
C LYS A 81 1.25 -17.82 6.19
N ARG A 82 0.63 -18.74 6.90
CA ARG A 82 -0.37 -19.67 6.35
C ARG A 82 -1.63 -18.93 5.89
N LEU A 83 -2.05 -17.90 6.62
CA LEU A 83 -3.25 -17.11 6.31
C LEU A 83 -3.05 -16.13 5.15
N PHE A 84 -1.90 -15.47 5.10
CA PHE A 84 -1.66 -14.33 4.22
C PHE A 84 -0.39 -14.46 3.37
N GLY A 85 0.29 -15.62 3.40
CA GLY A 85 1.53 -15.82 2.66
C GLY A 85 2.63 -14.82 3.06
N LYS A 86 3.30 -14.25 2.07
CA LYS A 86 4.34 -13.22 2.27
C LYS A 86 3.84 -12.00 3.07
N ALA A 87 2.59 -11.58 2.83
CA ALA A 87 2.00 -10.45 3.55
C ALA A 87 1.86 -10.72 5.04
N GLY A 88 1.60 -11.97 5.44
CA GLY A 88 1.54 -12.37 6.85
C GLY A 88 2.91 -12.33 7.54
N GLU A 89 3.97 -12.72 6.85
CA GLU A 89 5.34 -12.58 7.37
C GLU A 89 5.70 -11.10 7.55
N GLN A 90 5.38 -10.26 6.56
CA GLN A 90 5.60 -8.82 6.65
C GLN A 90 4.79 -8.18 7.77
N LEU A 91 3.52 -8.57 7.95
CA LEU A 91 2.69 -8.09 9.04
C LEU A 91 3.33 -8.33 10.39
N SER A 92 3.82 -9.55 10.64
CA SER A 92 4.53 -9.87 11.88
C SER A 92 5.80 -9.02 12.07
N MET A 93 6.60 -8.86 11.01
CA MET A 93 7.80 -8.01 11.04
C MET A 93 7.47 -6.55 11.34
N TYR A 94 6.45 -6.00 10.69
CA TYR A 94 6.04 -4.61 10.86
C TYR A 94 5.48 -4.36 12.25
N ALA A 95 4.63 -5.26 12.77
CA ALA A 95 4.08 -5.15 14.12
C ALA A 95 5.16 -5.20 15.22
N ASN A 96 6.26 -5.91 14.96
CA ASN A 96 7.42 -5.97 15.85
C ASN A 96 8.44 -4.85 15.63
N GLY A 97 8.23 -3.96 14.67
CA GLY A 97 9.17 -2.88 14.34
C GLY A 97 10.47 -3.36 13.69
N GLU A 98 10.45 -4.53 13.08
CA GLU A 98 11.63 -5.19 12.48
C GLU A 98 11.89 -4.76 11.03
N ASP A 99 11.12 -3.81 10.47
CA ASP A 99 11.37 -3.30 9.12
C ASP A 99 12.73 -2.60 9.05
N ARG A 100 13.54 -3.04 8.10
CA ARG A 100 14.88 -2.51 7.82
C ARG A 100 15.00 -1.93 6.42
N SER A 101 13.88 -1.73 5.73
CA SER A 101 13.91 -1.20 4.39
C SER A 101 14.49 0.22 4.38
N PRO A 102 15.51 0.50 3.56
CA PRO A 102 16.16 1.81 3.55
C PRO A 102 15.22 2.89 3.02
N VAL A 103 15.42 4.12 3.48
CA VAL A 103 14.84 5.30 2.84
C VAL A 103 15.63 5.56 1.56
N ARG A 104 14.93 5.62 0.43
CA ARG A 104 15.55 5.86 -0.87
C ARG A 104 16.16 7.27 -0.91
N ARG A 105 17.35 7.37 -1.48
CA ARG A 105 17.99 8.67 -1.73
C ARG A 105 17.43 9.29 -3.01
N VAL A 106 17.46 10.62 -3.10
CA VAL A 106 16.94 11.38 -4.26
C VAL A 106 17.57 10.91 -5.58
N ASN A 107 18.83 10.50 -5.55
CA ASN A 107 19.58 10.09 -6.74
C ASN A 107 19.52 8.58 -7.04
N GLU A 108 18.76 7.81 -6.26
CA GLU A 108 18.54 6.39 -6.51
C GLU A 108 17.35 6.21 -7.45
N HIS A 109 17.64 5.89 -8.72
CA HIS A 109 16.62 5.54 -9.70
C HIS A 109 16.31 4.05 -9.63
N GLU A 110 15.05 3.69 -9.47
CA GLU A 110 14.62 2.31 -9.68
C GLU A 110 14.53 2.02 -11.18
N GLU A 111 14.96 0.82 -11.54
CA GLU A 111 14.64 0.29 -12.87
C GLU A 111 13.12 0.21 -13.03
N VAL A 112 12.64 0.69 -14.16
CA VAL A 112 11.22 0.63 -14.50
C VAL A 112 10.83 -0.82 -14.75
N LYS A 113 10.04 -1.40 -13.85
CA LYS A 113 9.61 -2.80 -13.93
C LYS A 113 8.37 -3.00 -14.81
N SER A 114 7.51 -1.99 -14.88
CA SER A 114 6.30 -2.02 -15.68
C SER A 114 5.84 -0.61 -16.05
N ILE A 115 5.19 -0.47 -17.19
CA ILE A 115 4.49 0.75 -17.60
C ILE A 115 3.05 0.34 -17.88
N GLY A 116 2.11 1.01 -17.22
CA GLY A 116 0.69 0.76 -17.37
C GLY A 116 -0.08 2.07 -17.48
N ASN A 117 -1.27 1.99 -18.05
CA ASN A 117 -2.26 3.05 -18.02
C ASN A 117 -3.64 2.42 -17.79
N SER A 118 -4.57 3.19 -17.27
CA SER A 118 -5.95 2.78 -17.04
C SER A 118 -6.90 3.95 -17.28
N THR A 119 -8.11 3.63 -17.68
CA THR A 119 -9.20 4.58 -17.78
C THR A 119 -10.47 3.99 -17.16
N THR A 120 -11.36 4.83 -16.73
CA THR A 120 -12.73 4.44 -16.40
C THR A 120 -13.63 5.00 -17.48
N ALA A 121 -14.32 4.14 -18.20
CA ALA A 121 -15.24 4.55 -19.25
C ALA A 121 -16.34 5.46 -18.68
N VAL A 122 -16.76 6.45 -19.44
CA VAL A 122 -17.81 7.41 -19.04
C VAL A 122 -19.18 6.73 -18.94
N HIS A 123 -19.38 5.66 -19.70
CA HIS A 123 -20.56 4.80 -19.66
C HIS A 123 -20.15 3.34 -19.84
N ASP A 124 -21.07 2.42 -19.58
CA ASP A 124 -20.81 0.99 -19.78
C ASP A 124 -20.57 0.68 -21.26
N LEU A 125 -19.41 0.10 -21.55
CA LEU A 125 -19.05 -0.32 -22.91
C LEU A 125 -19.91 -1.53 -23.30
N LYS A 126 -20.62 -1.42 -24.42
CA LYS A 126 -21.65 -2.40 -24.82
C LYS A 126 -21.25 -3.27 -26.00
N ASP A 127 -20.29 -2.88 -26.78
CA ASP A 127 -19.86 -3.60 -27.95
C ASP A 127 -18.33 -3.66 -28.11
N ASP A 128 -17.88 -4.56 -28.98
CA ASP A 128 -16.47 -4.78 -29.24
C ASP A 128 -15.77 -3.56 -29.86
N GLY A 129 -16.50 -2.70 -30.55
CA GLY A 129 -15.95 -1.48 -31.16
C GLY A 129 -15.53 -0.48 -30.10
N GLU A 130 -16.39 -0.23 -29.13
CA GLU A 130 -16.12 0.65 -27.98
C GLU A 130 -14.94 0.12 -27.14
N ILE A 131 -14.95 -1.18 -26.84
CA ILE A 131 -13.86 -1.82 -26.09
C ILE A 131 -12.52 -1.72 -26.83
N ARG A 132 -12.51 -1.94 -28.15
CA ARG A 132 -11.31 -1.79 -28.98
C ARG A 132 -10.78 -0.37 -29.00
N ALA A 133 -11.66 0.62 -29.10
CA ALA A 133 -11.27 2.04 -29.10
C ALA A 133 -10.53 2.41 -27.80
N GLU A 134 -11.07 2.00 -26.66
CA GLU A 134 -10.43 2.22 -25.36
C GLU A 134 -9.07 1.48 -25.24
N LEU A 135 -9.01 0.23 -25.70
CA LEU A 135 -7.76 -0.54 -25.68
C LEU A 135 -6.70 0.06 -26.61
N TYR A 136 -7.07 0.58 -27.78
CA TYR A 136 -6.13 1.27 -28.67
C TYR A 136 -5.58 2.54 -28.00
N MET A 137 -6.42 3.36 -27.43
CA MET A 137 -6.02 4.60 -26.74
C MET A 137 -5.05 4.28 -25.58
N LEU A 138 -5.37 3.29 -24.75
CA LEU A 138 -4.50 2.85 -23.65
C LEU A 138 -3.18 2.30 -24.15
N SER A 139 -3.20 1.48 -25.19
CA SER A 139 -2.00 0.87 -25.78
C SER A 139 -1.08 1.92 -26.38
N GLU A 140 -1.63 2.92 -27.08
CA GLU A 140 -0.87 4.01 -27.64
C GLU A 140 -0.17 4.84 -26.57
N SER A 141 -0.88 5.16 -25.48
CA SER A 141 -0.32 5.86 -24.32
C SER A 141 0.81 5.06 -23.66
N VAL A 142 0.65 3.76 -23.45
CA VAL A 142 1.68 2.89 -22.89
C VAL A 142 2.90 2.79 -23.84
N ALA A 143 2.66 2.63 -25.14
CA ALA A 143 3.72 2.55 -26.14
C ALA A 143 4.52 3.87 -26.25
N GLN A 144 3.84 5.00 -26.17
CA GLN A 144 4.50 6.31 -26.10
C GLN A 144 5.44 6.39 -24.91
N ARG A 145 4.95 6.07 -23.71
CA ARG A 145 5.75 6.12 -22.47
C ARG A 145 6.93 5.15 -22.47
N LEU A 146 6.79 3.99 -23.14
CA LEU A 146 7.90 3.06 -23.35
C LEU A 146 8.98 3.69 -24.25
N ARG A 147 8.57 4.28 -25.41
CA ARG A 147 9.49 4.94 -26.33
C ARG A 147 10.22 6.12 -25.68
N GLU A 148 9.52 6.97 -24.94
CA GLU A 148 10.11 8.10 -24.21
C GLU A 148 11.21 7.69 -23.23
N LYS A 149 11.12 6.46 -22.69
CA LYS A 149 12.09 5.88 -21.75
C LYS A 149 13.12 4.97 -22.44
N GLY A 150 13.06 4.78 -23.74
CA GLY A 150 13.92 3.83 -24.47
C GLY A 150 13.74 2.37 -24.05
N LEU A 151 12.53 2.01 -23.58
CA LEU A 151 12.21 0.68 -23.10
C LEU A 151 11.32 -0.11 -24.06
N CYS A 152 11.38 -1.44 -23.97
CA CYS A 152 10.44 -2.35 -24.61
C CYS A 152 9.85 -3.31 -23.56
N GLY A 153 8.64 -3.80 -23.83
CA GLY A 153 7.95 -4.76 -22.96
C GLY A 153 7.94 -6.15 -23.59
N TYR A 154 8.15 -7.17 -22.77
CA TYR A 154 8.06 -8.59 -23.16
C TYR A 154 6.69 -9.20 -22.86
N ASN A 155 5.91 -8.54 -22.00
CA ASN A 155 4.59 -9.03 -21.59
C ASN A 155 3.58 -7.89 -21.67
N VAL A 156 2.43 -8.15 -22.31
CA VAL A 156 1.30 -7.23 -22.39
C VAL A 156 0.13 -7.89 -21.68
N GLN A 157 -0.41 -7.21 -20.67
CA GLN A 157 -1.51 -7.71 -19.85
C GLN A 157 -2.66 -6.71 -19.83
N PRO A 158 -3.67 -6.89 -20.68
CA PRO A 158 -4.91 -6.14 -20.56
C PRO A 158 -5.72 -6.67 -19.37
N VAL A 159 -6.30 -5.76 -18.60
CA VAL A 159 -7.16 -6.08 -17.46
C VAL A 159 -8.45 -5.30 -17.60
N SER A 160 -9.58 -6.01 -17.56
CA SER A 160 -10.91 -5.43 -17.56
C SER A 160 -11.61 -5.76 -16.25
N TYR A 161 -12.21 -4.74 -15.62
CA TYR A 161 -13.06 -4.91 -14.44
C TYR A 161 -14.49 -4.57 -14.79
N THR A 162 -15.39 -5.54 -14.67
CA THR A 162 -16.83 -5.31 -14.70
C THR A 162 -17.33 -5.27 -13.26
N HIS A 163 -17.87 -4.14 -12.82
CA HIS A 163 -18.57 -4.05 -11.55
C HIS A 163 -20.02 -4.48 -11.80
N LEU A 164 -20.31 -5.75 -11.60
CA LEU A 164 -21.70 -6.19 -11.47
C LEU A 164 -22.24 -5.55 -10.19
N ARG A 165 -23.06 -4.50 -10.31
CA ARG A 165 -23.93 -4.08 -9.21
C ARG A 165 -24.92 -5.21 -8.99
N ALA A 166 -24.79 -5.94 -7.86
CA ALA A 166 -25.87 -6.75 -7.35
C ALA A 166 -27.02 -5.79 -7.02
N HIS A 167 -28.13 -5.93 -7.71
CA HIS A 167 -29.40 -5.31 -7.37
C HIS A 167 -30.05 -6.06 -6.23
#